data_226dc67e4066cdf9b08038cc77b0863b
#
_entry.id   226dc67e4066cdf9b08038cc77b0863b
#
_cell.length_a   1.000
_cell.length_b   1.000
_cell.length_c   1.000
_cell.angle_alpha   90.00
_cell.angle_beta   90.00
_cell.angle_gamma   90.00
#
_symmetry.space_group_name_H-M   'P 1'
#
loop_
_entity.id
_entity.type
_entity.pdbx_description
1 polymer ?
#
loop_
_entity_poly.entity_id
_entity_poly.type
_entity_poly.pdbx_seq_one_letter_code
_entity_poly.pdbx_strand_id
1 'polypeptide(L)'
;SDGVWTPEQSAKNYRDAGYSFLCFSDHDLYTDYRRELGKKNFLILPGVEATAVLFDDEGNTVRLHHMNGILGTESMQKGALESTFSHMEKVEPDIYYGTDWDGNKTGKKLAERLKNHGCIVTYNHPIWSRVRPEDFINIPDINMLEIFNYNTVNECGTGYDVTYWDLMLRSGRHINADATDDNHNGGSFPDSFGGYIVVQAEELSHEAICQAILNGEYYSSSGPEIYDWKVENNQFVVNCSAVERINMIVGGPVALGVTRLAEHGVPLTEAFYPLTGKETYIRAECIDEHGHTAWTNPIWLSEFAKRRK
;
A
#
# COMPACT_ATOMS: atom_id res chain seq x y z
N SER A 1 -14.62 -4.56 14.16
CA SER A 1 -14.56 -5.00 12.77
C SER A 1 -15.86 -5.68 12.37
N ASP A 2 -16.22 -5.62 11.11
CA ASP A 2 -17.39 -6.26 10.51
C ASP A 2 -17.00 -7.52 9.70
N GLY A 3 -15.73 -7.91 9.72
CA GLY A 3 -15.25 -9.16 9.15
C GLY A 3 -15.86 -10.39 9.83
N VAL A 4 -16.12 -11.46 9.05
CA VAL A 4 -16.81 -12.67 9.53
C VAL A 4 -15.83 -13.67 10.16
N TRP A 5 -14.60 -13.75 9.69
CA TRP A 5 -13.61 -14.65 10.28
C TRP A 5 -13.15 -14.14 11.65
N THR A 6 -12.96 -15.07 12.59
CA THR A 6 -12.25 -14.71 13.82
C THR A 6 -10.77 -14.42 13.52
N PRO A 7 -10.06 -13.69 14.38
CA PRO A 7 -8.63 -13.47 14.21
C PRO A 7 -7.81 -14.76 14.03
N GLU A 8 -8.18 -15.84 14.74
CA GLU A 8 -7.54 -17.15 14.60
C GLU A 8 -7.79 -17.79 13.25
N GLN A 9 -9.01 -17.64 12.70
CA GLN A 9 -9.36 -18.14 11.37
C GLN A 9 -8.59 -17.36 10.30
N SER A 10 -8.54 -16.03 10.38
CA SER A 10 -7.78 -15.18 9.48
C SER A 10 -6.30 -15.55 9.50
N ALA A 11 -5.67 -15.57 10.68
CA ALA A 11 -4.26 -15.92 10.83
C ALA A 11 -3.95 -17.34 10.30
N LYS A 12 -4.86 -18.30 10.53
CA LYS A 12 -4.71 -19.67 10.01
C LYS A 12 -4.80 -19.69 8.49
N ASN A 13 -5.82 -19.07 7.91
CA ASN A 13 -6.09 -19.14 6.48
C ASN A 13 -4.99 -18.46 5.66
N TYR A 14 -4.53 -17.28 6.08
CA TYR A 14 -3.42 -16.57 5.42
C TYR A 14 -2.10 -17.34 5.53
N ARG A 15 -1.78 -17.90 6.70
CA ARG A 15 -0.61 -18.75 6.85
C ARG A 15 -0.67 -20.00 5.97
N ASP A 16 -1.83 -20.67 5.91
CA ASP A 16 -2.03 -21.88 5.10
C ASP A 16 -2.00 -21.56 3.59
N ALA A 17 -2.32 -20.32 3.21
CA ALA A 17 -2.16 -19.77 1.85
C ALA A 17 -0.69 -19.36 1.52
N GLY A 18 0.24 -19.48 2.47
CA GLY A 18 1.67 -19.24 2.23
C GLY A 18 2.17 -17.85 2.62
N TYR A 19 1.34 -17.02 3.26
CA TYR A 19 1.79 -15.72 3.77
C TYR A 19 2.73 -15.88 4.95
N SER A 20 3.74 -15.02 5.04
CA SER A 20 4.70 -15.00 6.13
C SER A 20 4.35 -13.98 7.21
N PHE A 21 3.51 -13.01 6.90
CA PHE A 21 2.98 -12.03 7.86
C PHE A 21 1.59 -11.57 7.47
N LEU A 22 0.86 -11.03 8.45
CA LEU A 22 -0.47 -10.47 8.29
C LEU A 22 -0.61 -9.23 9.18
N CYS A 23 -1.19 -8.15 8.66
CA CYS A 23 -1.63 -7.02 9.45
C CYS A 23 -3.11 -7.18 9.79
N PHE A 24 -3.46 -7.01 11.06
CA PHE A 24 -4.82 -6.81 11.50
C PHE A 24 -5.09 -5.31 11.60
N SER A 25 -6.10 -4.83 10.89
CA SER A 25 -6.49 -3.43 10.84
C SER A 25 -8.01 -3.31 10.96
N ASP A 26 -8.53 -3.72 12.11
CA ASP A 26 -9.97 -3.63 12.39
C ASP A 26 -10.45 -2.19 12.36
N HIS A 27 -11.68 -1.94 11.84
CA HIS A 27 -12.28 -0.61 11.79
C HIS A 27 -12.34 0.04 13.19
N ASP A 28 -11.66 1.15 13.32
CA ASP A 28 -11.64 2.01 14.51
C ASP A 28 -11.30 1.29 15.82
N LEU A 29 -10.61 0.15 15.71
CA LEU A 29 -10.16 -0.66 16.82
C LEU A 29 -8.73 -1.14 16.60
N TYR A 30 -7.78 -0.59 17.36
CA TYR A 30 -6.41 -1.07 17.28
C TYR A 30 -6.28 -2.45 17.95
N THR A 31 -5.72 -3.40 17.21
CA THR A 31 -5.55 -4.78 17.68
C THR A 31 -4.09 -5.23 17.61
N ASP A 32 -3.63 -5.93 18.64
CA ASP A 32 -2.29 -6.50 18.72
C ASP A 32 -2.38 -7.98 19.10
N TYR A 33 -2.45 -8.84 18.11
CA TYR A 33 -2.52 -10.30 18.27
C TYR A 33 -1.15 -10.98 18.17
N ARG A 34 -0.03 -10.24 18.29
CA ARG A 34 1.32 -10.83 18.15
C ARG A 34 1.58 -11.99 19.09
N ARG A 35 1.11 -11.90 20.34
CA ARG A 35 1.33 -12.93 21.39
C ARG A 35 0.46 -14.16 21.17
N GLU A 36 -0.79 -13.97 20.75
CA GLU A 36 -1.80 -15.01 20.63
C GLU A 36 -1.62 -15.79 19.32
N LEU A 37 -1.38 -15.09 18.20
CA LEU A 37 -1.45 -15.64 16.84
C LEU A 37 -0.09 -15.73 16.15
N GLY A 38 0.91 -14.95 16.58
CA GLY A 38 2.25 -14.99 16.03
C GLY A 38 2.91 -16.36 16.17
N LYS A 39 3.66 -16.78 15.16
CA LYS A 39 4.44 -18.01 15.10
C LYS A 39 5.86 -17.70 14.61
N LYS A 40 6.79 -18.64 14.79
CA LYS A 40 8.17 -18.48 14.32
C LYS A 40 8.27 -18.14 12.82
N ASN A 41 7.36 -18.65 12.01
CA ASN A 41 7.28 -18.48 10.56
C ASN A 41 6.04 -17.69 10.10
N PHE A 42 5.36 -16.99 10.99
CA PHE A 42 4.20 -16.19 10.68
C PHE A 42 4.09 -15.00 11.65
N LEU A 43 4.40 -13.81 11.15
CA LEU A 43 4.38 -12.59 11.93
C LEU A 43 2.99 -11.94 11.89
N ILE A 44 2.58 -11.36 13.02
CA ILE A 44 1.41 -10.48 13.09
C ILE A 44 1.89 -9.03 13.22
N LEU A 45 1.40 -8.15 12.37
CA LEU A 45 1.57 -6.71 12.48
C LEU A 45 0.32 -6.12 13.15
N PRO A 46 0.47 -5.42 14.28
CA PRO A 46 -0.64 -4.74 14.92
C PRO A 46 -1.05 -3.51 14.12
N GLY A 47 -2.36 -3.23 14.11
CA GLY A 47 -2.85 -2.06 13.39
C GLY A 47 -4.29 -1.71 13.70
N VAL A 48 -4.76 -0.69 13.00
CA VAL A 48 -6.13 -0.17 13.01
C VAL A 48 -6.43 0.41 11.65
N GLU A 49 -7.65 0.27 11.16
CA GLU A 49 -8.15 1.12 10.08
C GLU A 49 -8.98 2.24 10.71
N ALA A 50 -8.42 3.44 10.72
CA ALA A 50 -9.02 4.63 11.33
C ALA A 50 -9.87 5.40 10.30
N THR A 51 -11.01 5.92 10.76
CA THR A 51 -12.05 6.53 9.94
C THR A 51 -12.20 8.03 10.18
N ALA A 52 -12.39 8.79 9.09
CA ALA A 52 -13.02 10.10 9.12
C ALA A 52 -14.12 10.14 8.05
N VAL A 53 -15.36 10.41 8.42
CA VAL A 53 -16.53 10.21 7.57
C VAL A 53 -17.41 11.44 7.46
N LEU A 54 -17.89 11.70 6.24
CA LEU A 54 -18.90 12.71 5.94
C LEU A 54 -20.25 12.03 5.70
N PHE A 55 -21.26 12.45 6.47
CA PHE A 55 -22.66 12.08 6.24
C PHE A 55 -23.44 13.23 5.60
N ASP A 56 -24.45 12.87 4.79
CA ASP A 56 -25.49 13.80 4.36
C ASP A 56 -26.60 13.95 5.41
N ASP A 57 -27.59 14.80 5.11
CA ASP A 57 -28.71 15.06 6.01
C ASP A 57 -29.64 13.85 6.20
N GLU A 58 -29.53 12.84 5.32
CA GLU A 58 -30.30 11.59 5.36
C GLU A 58 -29.56 10.48 6.10
N GLY A 59 -28.29 10.73 6.50
CA GLY A 59 -27.43 9.78 7.20
C GLY A 59 -26.67 8.81 6.29
N ASN A 60 -26.63 9.08 4.98
CA ASN A 60 -25.80 8.27 4.07
C ASN A 60 -24.34 8.71 4.14
N THR A 61 -23.42 7.76 4.07
CA THR A 61 -21.99 8.04 3.90
C THR A 61 -21.72 8.60 2.50
N VAL A 62 -21.28 9.85 2.42
CA VAL A 62 -21.00 10.55 1.15
C VAL A 62 -19.54 10.43 0.75
N ARG A 63 -18.64 10.54 1.72
CA ARG A 63 -17.18 10.41 1.57
C ARG A 63 -16.59 9.97 2.89
N LEU A 64 -15.45 9.31 2.80
CA LEU A 64 -14.67 9.02 3.99
C LEU A 64 -13.16 8.99 3.66
N HIS A 65 -12.33 9.17 4.69
CA HIS A 65 -10.96 8.76 4.68
C HIS A 65 -10.84 7.52 5.53
N HIS A 66 -10.30 6.45 4.95
CA HIS A 66 -9.78 5.31 5.68
C HIS A 66 -8.25 5.33 5.62
N MET A 67 -7.62 5.13 6.76
CA MET A 67 -6.16 5.02 6.85
C MET A 67 -5.78 3.91 7.80
N ASN A 68 -4.92 3.00 7.33
CA ASN A 68 -4.31 2.04 8.23
C ASN A 68 -3.18 2.69 9.01
N GLY A 69 -3.23 2.53 10.33
CA GLY A 69 -2.12 2.78 11.23
C GLY A 69 -1.50 1.46 11.64
N ILE A 70 -0.36 1.09 11.06
CA ILE A 70 0.39 -0.13 11.39
C ILE A 70 1.45 0.24 12.42
N LEU A 71 1.60 -0.51 13.51
CA LEU A 71 2.64 -0.25 14.51
C LEU A 71 4.01 -0.18 13.81
N GLY A 72 4.68 0.96 13.98
CA GLY A 72 5.95 1.24 13.32
C GLY A 72 7.16 0.59 13.98
N THR A 73 8.35 0.96 13.50
CA THR A 73 9.64 0.53 14.06
C THR A 73 9.80 0.98 15.51
N GLU A 74 10.75 0.37 16.23
CA GLU A 74 11.08 0.82 17.58
C GLU A 74 11.45 2.30 17.66
N SER A 75 12.10 2.82 16.62
CA SER A 75 12.44 4.24 16.52
C SER A 75 11.20 5.12 16.44
N MET A 76 10.20 4.72 15.62
CA MET A 76 8.92 5.44 15.50
C MET A 76 8.14 5.38 16.81
N GLN A 77 8.08 4.22 17.47
CA GLN A 77 7.41 4.04 18.76
C GLN A 77 8.05 4.91 19.85
N LYS A 78 9.39 4.96 19.91
CA LYS A 78 10.13 5.79 20.88
C LYS A 78 10.01 7.28 20.59
N GLY A 79 9.83 7.66 19.32
CA GLY A 79 9.67 9.04 18.85
C GLY A 79 8.23 9.51 18.78
N ALA A 80 7.27 8.68 19.14
CA ALA A 80 5.86 9.00 19.14
C ALA A 80 5.56 10.18 20.11
N LEU A 81 4.70 11.10 19.68
CA LEU A 81 4.30 12.25 20.51
C LEU A 81 3.27 11.86 21.57
N GLU A 82 2.56 10.79 21.31
CA GLU A 82 1.58 10.16 22.21
C GLU A 82 2.03 8.72 22.50
N SER A 83 1.42 8.05 23.48
CA SER A 83 1.70 6.64 23.70
C SER A 83 1.25 5.81 22.50
N THR A 84 1.99 4.75 22.14
CA THR A 84 1.49 3.77 21.16
C THR A 84 0.16 3.19 21.63
N PHE A 85 -0.71 2.84 20.68
CA PHE A 85 -2.00 2.22 20.98
C PHE A 85 -1.82 0.91 21.77
N SER A 86 -2.77 0.63 22.63
CA SER A 86 -2.87 -0.62 23.39
C SER A 86 -3.76 -1.62 22.68
N HIS A 87 -3.57 -2.91 22.92
CA HIS A 87 -4.46 -3.94 22.39
C HIS A 87 -5.93 -3.67 22.76
N MET A 88 -6.84 -3.79 21.78
CA MET A 88 -8.28 -3.49 21.89
C MET A 88 -8.58 -2.02 22.24
N GLU A 89 -7.69 -1.11 21.88
CA GLU A 89 -7.94 0.32 22.05
C GLU A 89 -8.83 0.86 20.91
N LYS A 90 -9.94 1.50 21.30
CA LYS A 90 -10.83 2.16 20.36
C LYS A 90 -10.23 3.46 19.85
N VAL A 91 -10.19 3.62 18.55
CA VAL A 91 -9.78 4.84 17.86
C VAL A 91 -11.04 5.56 17.38
N GLU A 92 -11.52 6.56 18.11
CA GLU A 92 -12.80 7.20 17.80
C GLU A 92 -12.80 7.80 16.38
N PRO A 93 -13.80 7.47 15.52
CA PRO A 93 -13.90 8.04 14.19
C PRO A 93 -14.19 9.55 14.24
N ASP A 94 -13.64 10.29 13.28
CA ASP A 94 -13.98 11.70 13.08
C ASP A 94 -15.24 11.81 12.20
N ILE A 95 -16.33 12.32 12.75
CA ILE A 95 -17.65 12.40 12.07
C ILE A 95 -17.92 13.85 11.66
N TYR A 96 -18.32 14.05 10.40
CA TYR A 96 -18.64 15.34 9.79
C TYR A 96 -20.01 15.32 9.12
N TYR A 97 -20.64 16.50 9.00
CA TYR A 97 -21.93 16.68 8.34
C TYR A 97 -21.90 17.89 7.41
N GLY A 98 -22.56 17.78 6.25
CA GLY A 98 -22.79 18.89 5.35
C GLY A 98 -21.52 19.65 4.96
N THR A 99 -21.44 20.94 5.32
CA THR A 99 -20.32 21.84 4.97
C THR A 99 -19.12 21.78 5.91
N ASP A 100 -19.17 20.98 6.97
CA ASP A 100 -18.08 20.89 7.94
C ASP A 100 -16.90 20.05 7.40
N TRP A 101 -17.09 19.41 6.26
CA TRP A 101 -16.05 18.61 5.59
C TRP A 101 -15.07 19.50 4.82
N ASP A 102 -13.84 19.50 5.27
CA ASP A 102 -12.67 19.92 4.52
C ASP A 102 -11.78 18.67 4.37
N GLY A 103 -11.85 18.00 3.19
CA GLY A 103 -11.22 16.69 2.98
C GLY A 103 -9.73 16.70 3.28
N ASN A 104 -9.00 17.71 2.80
CA ASN A 104 -7.55 17.77 3.05
C ASN A 104 -7.22 17.98 4.54
N LYS A 105 -7.92 18.87 5.21
CA LYS A 105 -7.73 19.14 6.64
C LYS A 105 -8.11 17.93 7.49
N THR A 106 -9.21 17.28 7.14
CA THR A 106 -9.73 16.08 7.81
C THR A 106 -8.76 14.92 7.68
N GLY A 107 -8.33 14.62 6.46
CA GLY A 107 -7.36 13.56 6.21
C GLY A 107 -5.99 13.83 6.85
N LYS A 108 -5.54 15.10 6.83
CA LYS A 108 -4.31 15.50 7.53
C LYS A 108 -4.39 15.22 9.04
N LYS A 109 -5.50 15.57 9.68
CA LYS A 109 -5.72 15.31 11.10
C LYS A 109 -5.67 13.82 11.43
N LEU A 110 -6.28 12.99 10.57
CA LEU A 110 -6.29 11.54 10.74
C LEU A 110 -4.87 10.95 10.60
N ALA A 111 -4.12 11.31 9.54
CA ALA A 111 -2.75 10.86 9.34
C ALA A 111 -1.82 11.29 10.50
N GLU A 112 -1.92 12.55 10.94
CA GLU A 112 -1.15 13.10 12.06
C GLU A 112 -1.44 12.33 13.36
N ARG A 113 -2.72 12.01 13.65
CA ARG A 113 -3.10 11.19 14.81
C ARG A 113 -2.40 9.84 14.80
N LEU A 114 -2.49 9.08 13.71
CA LEU A 114 -1.85 7.77 13.59
C LEU A 114 -0.32 7.86 13.72
N LYS A 115 0.29 8.82 13.06
CA LYS A 115 1.74 9.07 13.19
C LYS A 115 2.15 9.41 14.62
N ASN A 116 1.38 10.23 15.32
CA ASN A 116 1.67 10.62 16.70
C ASN A 116 1.65 9.44 17.67
N HIS A 117 0.95 8.36 17.33
CA HIS A 117 0.97 7.07 18.05
C HIS A 117 2.07 6.11 17.56
N GLY A 118 3.00 6.57 16.71
CA GLY A 118 4.14 5.79 16.23
C GLY A 118 3.81 4.80 15.13
N CYS A 119 2.74 5.02 14.36
CA CYS A 119 2.32 4.16 13.26
C CYS A 119 2.98 4.52 11.92
N ILE A 120 3.20 3.51 11.09
CA ILE A 120 3.30 3.64 9.63
C ILE A 120 1.88 3.86 9.12
N VAL A 121 1.69 4.83 8.23
CA VAL A 121 0.36 5.22 7.75
C VAL A 121 0.18 4.88 6.28
N THR A 122 -0.84 4.08 5.96
CA THR A 122 -1.33 3.83 4.61
C THR A 122 -2.65 4.56 4.38
N TYR A 123 -2.79 5.18 3.21
CA TYR A 123 -4.05 5.78 2.77
C TYR A 123 -4.79 4.76 1.89
N ASN A 124 -6.01 4.36 2.30
CA ASN A 124 -6.74 3.27 1.70
C ASN A 124 -7.72 3.72 0.60
N HIS A 125 -7.90 2.92 -0.42
CA HIS A 125 -8.94 2.88 -1.47
C HIS A 125 -9.65 4.21 -1.79
N PRO A 126 -8.95 5.29 -2.22
CA PRO A 126 -9.56 6.63 -2.38
C PRO A 126 -10.73 6.68 -3.39
N ILE A 127 -10.74 5.86 -4.45
CA ILE A 127 -11.85 5.81 -5.41
C ILE A 127 -13.12 5.26 -4.75
N TRP A 128 -13.01 4.16 -4.02
CA TRP A 128 -14.13 3.58 -3.28
C TRP A 128 -14.67 4.56 -2.24
N SER A 129 -13.80 5.25 -1.54
CA SER A 129 -14.10 6.26 -0.51
C SER A 129 -14.75 7.54 -1.05
N ARG A 130 -14.88 7.70 -2.37
CA ARG A 130 -15.48 8.85 -3.05
C ARG A 130 -14.80 10.20 -2.75
N VAL A 131 -13.56 10.17 -2.26
CA VAL A 131 -12.77 11.39 -2.06
C VAL A 131 -12.31 11.97 -3.39
N ARG A 132 -12.13 13.29 -3.41
CA ARG A 132 -11.59 13.99 -4.59
C ARG A 132 -10.06 14.05 -4.50
N PRO A 133 -9.35 14.21 -5.62
CA PRO A 133 -7.88 14.35 -5.60
C PRO A 133 -7.40 15.44 -4.65
N GLU A 134 -8.07 16.59 -4.60
CA GLU A 134 -7.75 17.70 -3.70
C GLU A 134 -7.93 17.36 -2.23
N ASP A 135 -8.78 16.39 -1.90
CA ASP A 135 -9.05 15.97 -0.53
C ASP A 135 -7.87 15.22 0.08
N PHE A 136 -7.06 14.51 -0.73
CA PHE A 136 -6.05 13.59 -0.18
C PHE A 136 -4.64 13.65 -0.79
N ILE A 137 -4.48 14.04 -2.06
CA ILE A 137 -3.17 13.97 -2.76
C ILE A 137 -2.05 14.70 -2.00
N ASN A 138 -2.37 15.75 -1.26
CA ASN A 138 -1.41 16.57 -0.54
C ASN A 138 -1.40 16.33 0.98
N ILE A 139 -2.06 15.29 1.49
CA ILE A 139 -1.98 14.93 2.91
C ILE A 139 -0.54 14.53 3.25
N PRO A 140 0.13 15.21 4.19
CA PRO A 140 1.44 14.80 4.66
C PRO A 140 1.35 13.54 5.53
N ASP A 141 2.49 12.98 5.90
CA ASP A 141 2.61 11.93 6.91
C ASP A 141 1.96 10.58 6.53
N ILE A 142 1.58 10.38 5.27
CA ILE A 142 1.28 9.05 4.72
C ILE A 142 2.52 8.45 4.08
N ASN A 143 2.82 7.20 4.41
CA ASN A 143 3.96 6.44 3.93
C ASN A 143 3.64 5.65 2.66
N MET A 144 2.41 5.16 2.55
CA MET A 144 1.94 4.34 1.44
C MET A 144 0.56 4.80 0.95
N LEU A 145 0.30 4.58 -0.33
CA LEU A 145 -1.03 4.63 -0.93
C LEU A 145 -1.44 3.23 -1.34
N GLU A 146 -2.61 2.80 -0.93
CA GLU A 146 -3.22 1.58 -1.43
C GLU A 146 -3.61 1.79 -2.90
N ILE A 147 -2.89 1.10 -3.80
CA ILE A 147 -3.09 1.22 -5.25
C ILE A 147 -3.94 0.09 -5.83
N PHE A 148 -4.07 -0.98 -5.07
CA PHE A 148 -4.91 -2.11 -5.40
C PHE A 148 -5.56 -2.67 -4.13
N ASN A 149 -6.88 -2.70 -4.13
CA ASN A 149 -7.70 -3.26 -3.07
C ASN A 149 -8.59 -4.37 -3.64
N TYR A 150 -8.33 -5.62 -3.23
CA TYR A 150 -8.99 -6.79 -3.80
C TYR A 150 -10.48 -6.86 -3.47
N ASN A 151 -10.87 -6.44 -2.26
CA ASN A 151 -12.29 -6.34 -1.88
C ASN A 151 -13.02 -5.40 -2.83
N THR A 152 -12.61 -4.13 -2.91
CA THR A 152 -13.34 -3.10 -3.67
C THR A 152 -13.29 -3.31 -5.18
N VAL A 153 -12.30 -4.04 -5.71
CA VAL A 153 -12.31 -4.53 -7.09
C VAL A 153 -13.48 -5.49 -7.31
N ASN A 154 -13.66 -6.45 -6.42
CA ASN A 154 -14.69 -7.49 -6.56
C ASN A 154 -16.07 -7.01 -6.09
N GLU A 155 -16.15 -6.07 -5.17
CA GLU A 155 -17.40 -5.46 -4.72
C GLU A 155 -18.04 -4.59 -5.80
N CYS A 156 -17.28 -3.64 -6.38
CA CYS A 156 -17.86 -2.63 -7.28
C CYS A 156 -16.90 -2.07 -8.34
N GLY A 157 -15.73 -2.68 -8.54
CA GLY A 157 -14.79 -2.31 -9.59
C GLY A 157 -13.98 -1.03 -9.30
N THR A 158 -13.87 -0.60 -8.05
CA THR A 158 -13.22 0.67 -7.65
C THR A 158 -11.89 0.51 -6.92
N GLY A 159 -11.24 -0.64 -7.05
CA GLY A 159 -10.03 -0.97 -6.30
C GLY A 159 -8.71 -0.69 -7.03
N TYR A 160 -8.68 0.17 -8.05
CA TYR A 160 -7.46 0.52 -8.79
C TYR A 160 -7.16 2.01 -8.64
N ASP A 161 -6.16 2.37 -7.83
CA ASP A 161 -5.78 3.74 -7.49
C ASP A 161 -4.39 4.16 -8.02
N VAL A 162 -3.80 3.38 -8.93
CA VAL A 162 -2.46 3.60 -9.52
C VAL A 162 -2.32 5.00 -10.14
N THR A 163 -3.39 5.54 -10.74
CA THR A 163 -3.37 6.89 -11.34
C THR A 163 -3.12 7.97 -10.28
N TYR A 164 -3.69 7.84 -9.10
CA TYR A 164 -3.45 8.78 -8.01
C TYR A 164 -2.02 8.69 -7.48
N TRP A 165 -1.48 7.47 -7.39
CA TRP A 165 -0.08 7.28 -7.05
C TRP A 165 0.85 7.99 -8.04
N ASP A 166 0.63 7.82 -9.36
CA ASP A 166 1.40 8.52 -10.40
C ASP A 166 1.31 10.04 -10.27
N LEU A 167 0.16 10.61 -9.93
CA LEU A 167 0.00 12.04 -9.68
C LEU A 167 0.82 12.50 -8.47
N MET A 168 0.83 11.72 -7.39
CA MET A 168 1.64 12.00 -6.20
C MET A 168 3.14 11.93 -6.53
N LEU A 169 3.61 10.88 -7.21
CA LEU A 169 5.01 10.73 -7.61
C LEU A 169 5.47 11.87 -8.51
N ARG A 170 4.66 12.28 -9.50
CA ARG A 170 4.96 13.42 -10.40
C ARG A 170 5.01 14.75 -9.68
N SER A 171 4.29 14.91 -8.59
CA SER A 171 4.41 16.09 -7.72
C SER A 171 5.67 16.11 -6.86
N GLY A 172 6.51 15.07 -6.95
CA GLY A 172 7.75 14.94 -6.19
C GLY A 172 7.56 14.31 -4.80
N ARG A 173 6.40 13.73 -4.51
CA ARG A 173 6.16 13.02 -3.24
C ARG A 173 6.84 11.66 -3.25
N HIS A 174 7.65 11.42 -2.21
CA HIS A 174 8.22 10.12 -1.93
C HIS A 174 7.16 9.31 -1.15
N ILE A 175 6.36 8.54 -1.87
CA ILE A 175 5.30 7.70 -1.33
C ILE A 175 5.39 6.32 -1.99
N ASN A 176 5.37 5.28 -1.18
CA ASN A 176 5.32 3.90 -1.64
C ASN A 176 3.88 3.50 -1.96
N ALA A 177 3.70 2.34 -2.56
CA ALA A 177 2.39 1.79 -2.87
C ALA A 177 2.21 0.43 -2.22
N ASP A 178 0.99 0.12 -1.80
CA ASP A 178 0.64 -1.22 -1.36
C ASP A 178 -0.57 -1.79 -2.12
N ALA A 179 -0.65 -3.10 -2.13
CA ALA A 179 -1.80 -3.89 -2.57
C ALA A 179 -2.29 -4.69 -1.37
N THR A 180 -3.60 -4.69 -1.15
CA THR A 180 -4.20 -5.36 0.01
C THR A 180 -5.48 -6.11 -0.36
N ASP A 181 -5.92 -6.95 0.53
CA ASP A 181 -7.18 -7.66 0.41
C ASP A 181 -8.37 -6.85 0.93
N ASP A 182 -8.19 -6.07 2.00
CA ASP A 182 -9.29 -5.43 2.73
C ASP A 182 -10.39 -6.44 3.09
N ASN A 183 -9.95 -7.49 3.75
CA ASN A 183 -10.66 -8.75 3.91
C ASN A 183 -11.77 -8.68 4.97
N HIS A 184 -13.00 -8.97 4.58
CA HIS A 184 -14.17 -9.02 5.48
C HIS A 184 -14.81 -10.42 5.53
N ASN A 185 -14.62 -11.24 4.49
CA ASN A 185 -15.18 -12.58 4.34
C ASN A 185 -16.72 -12.63 4.43
N GLY A 186 -17.38 -11.60 3.93
CA GLY A 186 -18.84 -11.50 3.91
C GLY A 186 -19.53 -12.51 2.98
N GLY A 187 -18.78 -13.19 2.10
CA GLY A 187 -19.25 -14.29 1.27
C GLY A 187 -20.00 -13.88 0.00
N SER A 188 -20.17 -12.58 -0.28
CA SER A 188 -20.86 -12.12 -1.50
C SER A 188 -19.96 -12.13 -2.72
N PHE A 189 -18.66 -11.96 -2.51
CA PHE A 189 -17.60 -11.97 -3.51
C PHE A 189 -16.25 -12.36 -2.84
N PRO A 190 -15.23 -12.76 -3.61
CA PRO A 190 -13.92 -13.06 -3.05
C PRO A 190 -13.23 -11.77 -2.61
N ASP A 191 -12.71 -11.75 -1.39
CA ASP A 191 -11.98 -10.63 -0.78
C ASP A 191 -10.72 -11.10 -0.02
N SER A 192 -10.17 -12.25 -0.39
CA SER A 192 -9.02 -12.86 0.29
C SER A 192 -8.01 -13.39 -0.71
N PHE A 193 -6.72 -13.20 -0.41
CA PHE A 193 -5.57 -13.75 -1.14
C PHE A 193 -5.36 -13.19 -2.55
N GLY A 194 -5.95 -12.03 -2.87
CA GLY A 194 -5.86 -11.41 -4.18
C GLY A 194 -5.02 -10.14 -4.23
N GLY A 195 -4.77 -9.49 -3.10
CA GLY A 195 -3.91 -8.30 -2.99
C GLY A 195 -2.89 -8.46 -1.88
N TYR A 196 -1.59 -8.27 -2.18
CA TYR A 196 -0.52 -8.46 -1.19
C TYR A 196 0.75 -7.69 -1.54
N ILE A 197 1.63 -7.54 -0.54
CA ILE A 197 2.99 -7.08 -0.73
C ILE A 197 3.99 -8.22 -0.49
N VAL A 198 5.11 -8.22 -1.24
CA VAL A 198 6.22 -9.13 -1.03
C VAL A 198 7.44 -8.33 -0.59
N VAL A 199 7.84 -8.53 0.65
CA VAL A 199 8.86 -7.71 1.33
C VAL A 199 10.22 -8.40 1.28
N GLN A 200 11.26 -7.66 0.90
CA GLN A 200 12.64 -8.08 1.01
C GLN A 200 13.21 -7.62 2.37
N ALA A 201 13.44 -8.55 3.26
CA ALA A 201 13.99 -8.29 4.58
C ALA A 201 15.02 -9.36 4.96
N GLU A 202 15.97 -9.02 5.84
CA GLU A 202 17.01 -9.97 6.29
C GLU A 202 16.45 -11.07 7.20
N GLU A 203 15.37 -10.77 7.91
CA GLU A 203 14.71 -11.71 8.82
C GLU A 203 13.21 -11.43 8.93
N LEU A 204 12.45 -12.43 9.36
CA LEU A 204 11.02 -12.29 9.64
C LEU A 204 10.84 -11.76 11.10
N SER A 205 11.06 -10.46 11.27
CA SER A 205 10.81 -9.75 12.52
C SER A 205 10.00 -8.48 12.27
N HIS A 206 9.30 -8.01 13.31
CA HIS A 206 8.50 -6.78 13.23
C HIS A 206 9.36 -5.59 12.76
N GLU A 207 10.53 -5.43 13.36
CA GLU A 207 11.44 -4.32 13.05
C GLU A 207 11.94 -4.39 11.60
N ALA A 208 12.40 -5.57 11.14
CA ALA A 208 12.92 -5.74 9.78
C ALA A 208 11.84 -5.52 8.71
N ILE A 209 10.63 -6.06 8.91
CA ILE A 209 9.51 -5.88 7.98
C ILE A 209 9.07 -4.42 7.93
N CYS A 210 8.89 -3.75 9.09
CA CYS A 210 8.51 -2.34 9.13
C CYS A 210 9.57 -1.44 8.49
N GLN A 211 10.86 -1.71 8.74
CA GLN A 211 11.94 -0.94 8.14
C GLN A 211 12.00 -1.13 6.61
N ALA A 212 11.82 -2.35 6.12
CA ALA A 212 11.77 -2.63 4.69
C ALA A 212 10.57 -1.94 4.01
N ILE A 213 9.39 -1.93 4.67
CA ILE A 213 8.21 -1.19 4.20
C ILE A 213 8.53 0.31 4.09
N LEU A 214 9.12 0.92 5.10
CA LEU A 214 9.48 2.34 5.09
C LEU A 214 10.50 2.67 3.99
N ASN A 215 11.44 1.76 3.73
CA ASN A 215 12.45 1.92 2.68
C ASN A 215 11.92 1.67 1.26
N GLY A 216 10.71 1.11 1.11
CA GLY A 216 10.18 0.68 -0.19
C GLY A 216 10.83 -0.60 -0.74
N GLU A 217 11.44 -1.41 0.13
CA GLU A 217 12.11 -2.68 -0.18
C GLU A 217 11.09 -3.82 -0.31
N TYR A 218 10.07 -3.59 -1.13
CA TYR A 218 8.99 -4.53 -1.43
C TYR A 218 8.32 -4.18 -2.75
N TYR A 219 7.57 -5.10 -3.29
CA TYR A 219 6.65 -4.85 -4.40
C TYR A 219 5.23 -5.24 -4.02
N SER A 220 4.25 -4.63 -4.67
CA SER A 220 2.82 -4.93 -4.55
C SER A 220 2.39 -5.87 -5.66
N SER A 221 1.44 -6.78 -5.40
CA SER A 221 0.98 -7.70 -6.43
C SER A 221 -0.46 -8.14 -6.25
N SER A 222 -1.09 -8.43 -7.40
CA SER A 222 -2.34 -9.17 -7.50
C SER A 222 -2.18 -10.54 -8.17
N GLY A 223 -0.92 -11.01 -8.38
CA GLY A 223 -0.63 -12.31 -9.00
C GLY A 223 0.82 -12.50 -9.39
N PRO A 224 1.39 -11.73 -10.36
CA PRO A 224 2.76 -11.91 -10.82
C PRO A 224 3.80 -11.69 -9.72
N GLU A 225 4.95 -12.33 -9.85
CA GLU A 225 6.10 -12.17 -8.96
C GLU A 225 7.15 -11.27 -9.59
N ILE A 226 7.80 -10.41 -8.79
CA ILE A 226 9.00 -9.65 -9.16
C ILE A 226 10.16 -10.20 -8.34
N TYR A 227 11.19 -10.72 -9.05
CA TYR A 227 12.34 -11.34 -8.41
C TYR A 227 13.44 -10.35 -8.09
N ASP A 228 13.63 -9.32 -8.95
CA ASP A 228 14.63 -8.26 -8.76
C ASP A 228 14.25 -7.03 -9.58
N TRP A 229 14.52 -5.85 -9.04
CA TRP A 229 14.49 -4.58 -9.78
C TRP A 229 15.56 -3.64 -9.25
N LYS A 230 16.32 -3.07 -10.15
CA LYS A 230 17.46 -2.22 -9.78
C LYS A 230 17.89 -1.29 -10.88
N VAL A 231 18.71 -0.33 -10.50
CA VAL A 231 19.48 0.50 -11.44
C VAL A 231 20.93 0.07 -11.40
N GLU A 232 21.41 -0.46 -12.50
CA GLU A 232 22.81 -0.83 -12.67
C GLU A 232 23.32 -0.45 -14.07
N ASN A 233 24.59 -0.16 -14.23
CA ASN A 233 25.22 0.17 -15.53
C ASN A 233 24.43 1.21 -16.35
N ASN A 234 23.85 2.21 -15.70
CA ASN A 234 22.98 3.24 -16.30
C ASN A 234 21.71 2.68 -16.96
N GLN A 235 21.21 1.55 -16.49
CA GLN A 235 19.96 0.94 -16.92
C GLN A 235 19.11 0.58 -15.70
N PHE A 236 17.81 0.72 -15.85
CA PHE A 236 16.86 0.05 -14.95
C PHE A 236 16.59 -1.34 -15.50
N VAL A 237 16.64 -2.32 -14.63
CA VAL A 237 16.37 -3.74 -14.96
C VAL A 237 15.30 -4.25 -14.02
N VAL A 238 14.35 -5.02 -14.54
CA VAL A 238 13.36 -5.76 -13.77
C VAL A 238 13.31 -7.20 -14.24
N ASN A 239 13.29 -8.14 -13.28
CA ASN A 239 13.12 -9.59 -13.51
C ASN A 239 11.85 -10.04 -12.79
N CYS A 240 11.00 -10.81 -13.46
CA CYS A 240 9.69 -11.21 -12.94
C CYS A 240 9.31 -12.62 -13.39
N SER A 241 8.18 -13.11 -12.88
CA SER A 241 7.51 -14.30 -13.44
C SER A 241 7.10 -14.07 -14.90
N ALA A 242 6.66 -15.11 -15.57
CA ALA A 242 6.17 -15.02 -16.96
C ALA A 242 4.97 -14.06 -17.07
N VAL A 243 5.09 -12.99 -17.88
CA VAL A 243 4.07 -11.96 -18.07
C VAL A 243 3.92 -11.57 -19.55
N GLU A 244 2.77 -10.99 -19.89
CA GLU A 244 2.47 -10.54 -21.26
C GLU A 244 2.96 -9.10 -21.51
N ARG A 245 3.17 -8.31 -20.45
CA ARG A 245 3.54 -6.91 -20.57
C ARG A 245 4.40 -6.46 -19.39
N ILE A 246 5.40 -5.66 -19.69
CA ILE A 246 6.19 -4.93 -18.69
C ILE A 246 6.19 -3.45 -19.06
N ASN A 247 5.58 -2.62 -18.22
CA ASN A 247 5.63 -1.17 -18.34
C ASN A 247 6.77 -0.63 -17.46
N MET A 248 7.68 0.13 -18.03
CA MET A 248 8.69 0.88 -17.27
C MET A 248 8.30 2.35 -17.29
N ILE A 249 7.76 2.83 -16.18
CA ILE A 249 7.14 4.13 -16.00
C ILE A 249 8.13 5.06 -15.32
N VAL A 250 8.31 6.24 -15.86
CA VAL A 250 9.30 7.20 -15.36
C VAL A 250 8.67 8.57 -15.10
N GLY A 251 9.19 9.25 -14.10
CA GLY A 251 8.99 10.69 -13.91
C GLY A 251 9.97 11.49 -14.75
N GLY A 252 9.60 12.70 -15.17
CA GLY A 252 10.45 13.58 -15.97
C GLY A 252 9.74 14.12 -17.22
N PRO A 253 10.47 14.46 -18.29
CA PRO A 253 9.90 14.97 -19.53
C PRO A 253 8.89 14.01 -20.19
N VAL A 254 7.94 14.57 -20.94
CA VAL A 254 6.97 13.80 -21.73
C VAL A 254 7.67 12.85 -22.70
N ALA A 255 7.06 11.71 -22.98
CA ALA A 255 7.53 10.65 -23.88
C ALA A 255 8.75 9.85 -23.38
N LEU A 256 9.09 9.93 -22.11
CA LEU A 256 10.00 8.97 -21.47
C LEU A 256 9.23 7.74 -20.98
N GLY A 257 9.97 6.66 -20.69
CA GLY A 257 9.41 5.35 -20.33
C GLY A 257 9.19 4.46 -21.55
N VAL A 258 8.90 3.19 -21.32
CA VAL A 258 8.69 2.21 -22.39
C VAL A 258 7.83 1.06 -21.91
N THR A 259 7.04 0.50 -22.81
CA THR A 259 6.34 -0.79 -22.61
C THR A 259 7.03 -1.87 -23.45
N ARG A 260 7.20 -3.05 -22.88
CA ARG A 260 7.55 -4.28 -23.58
C ARG A 260 6.32 -5.19 -23.61
N LEU A 261 6.10 -5.81 -24.74
CA LEU A 261 5.00 -6.77 -24.95
C LEU A 261 5.59 -8.12 -25.30
N ALA A 262 4.97 -9.18 -24.83
CA ALA A 262 5.26 -10.54 -25.26
C ALA A 262 5.04 -10.68 -26.77
N GLU A 263 5.90 -11.38 -27.47
CA GLU A 263 5.84 -11.59 -28.90
C GLU A 263 5.69 -13.07 -29.23
N HIS A 264 4.81 -13.38 -30.18
CA HIS A 264 4.63 -14.75 -30.69
C HIS A 264 4.32 -15.80 -29.61
N GLY A 265 3.63 -15.42 -28.52
CA GLY A 265 3.28 -16.33 -27.42
C GLY A 265 4.47 -16.69 -26.51
N VAL A 266 5.57 -15.94 -26.59
CA VAL A 266 6.71 -16.08 -25.68
C VAL A 266 6.57 -15.01 -24.60
N PRO A 267 6.26 -15.36 -23.34
CA PRO A 267 6.11 -14.41 -22.27
C PRO A 267 7.42 -13.71 -21.93
N LEU A 268 7.32 -12.52 -21.37
CA LEU A 268 8.45 -11.77 -20.83
C LEU A 268 8.78 -12.24 -19.41
N THR A 269 10.06 -12.34 -19.08
CA THR A 269 10.55 -12.59 -17.72
C THR A 269 11.54 -11.52 -17.26
N GLU A 270 11.92 -10.63 -18.18
CA GLU A 270 12.82 -9.51 -17.90
C GLU A 270 12.56 -8.34 -18.84
N ALA A 271 12.88 -7.14 -18.38
CA ALA A 271 12.94 -5.95 -19.22
C ALA A 271 13.98 -4.99 -18.71
N PHE A 272 14.48 -4.13 -19.62
CA PHE A 272 15.40 -3.06 -19.25
C PHE A 272 15.05 -1.74 -19.94
N TYR A 273 15.40 -0.64 -19.26
CA TYR A 273 15.26 0.73 -19.76
C TYR A 273 16.58 1.48 -19.59
N PRO A 274 17.25 1.92 -20.67
CA PRO A 274 18.45 2.73 -20.58
C PRO A 274 18.10 4.13 -20.07
N LEU A 275 18.75 4.55 -18.98
CA LEU A 275 18.52 5.86 -18.37
C LEU A 275 19.17 6.96 -19.22
N THR A 276 18.41 8.02 -19.48
CA THR A 276 18.86 9.19 -20.25
C THR A 276 19.46 10.29 -19.36
N GLY A 277 19.26 10.17 -18.03
CA GLY A 277 19.65 11.17 -17.03
C GLY A 277 18.63 12.30 -16.85
N LYS A 278 17.45 12.18 -17.47
CA LYS A 278 16.34 13.13 -17.36
C LYS A 278 15.21 12.63 -16.46
N GLU A 279 15.24 11.35 -16.12
CA GLU A 279 14.25 10.70 -15.27
C GLU A 279 14.41 11.16 -13.82
N THR A 280 13.31 11.43 -13.14
CA THR A 280 13.29 11.76 -11.71
C THR A 280 13.08 10.51 -10.85
N TYR A 281 12.28 9.57 -11.33
CA TYR A 281 12.09 8.24 -10.74
C TYR A 281 11.81 7.23 -11.85
N ILE A 282 11.91 5.95 -11.51
CA ILE A 282 11.48 4.83 -12.36
C ILE A 282 10.85 3.73 -11.51
N ARG A 283 9.78 3.12 -12.04
CA ARG A 283 9.09 1.95 -11.50
C ARG A 283 8.64 1.02 -12.61
N ALA A 284 8.32 -0.22 -12.28
CA ALA A 284 7.78 -1.21 -13.23
C ALA A 284 6.38 -1.68 -12.85
N GLU A 285 5.63 -2.10 -13.86
CA GLU A 285 4.40 -2.90 -13.77
C GLU A 285 4.60 -4.14 -14.63
N CYS A 286 4.43 -5.32 -14.02
CA CYS A 286 4.51 -6.62 -14.70
C CYS A 286 3.09 -7.20 -14.76
N ILE A 287 2.52 -7.39 -15.96
CA ILE A 287 1.12 -7.73 -16.17
C ILE A 287 1.02 -9.09 -16.87
N ASP A 288 0.33 -10.05 -16.24
CA ASP A 288 0.12 -11.39 -16.79
C ASP A 288 -0.99 -11.46 -17.87
N GLU A 289 -1.22 -12.64 -18.40
CA GLU A 289 -2.26 -12.90 -19.42
C GLU A 289 -3.69 -12.71 -18.92
N HIS A 290 -3.90 -12.72 -17.60
CA HIS A 290 -5.21 -12.51 -16.96
C HIS A 290 -5.43 -11.06 -16.53
N GLY A 291 -4.42 -10.20 -16.67
CA GLY A 291 -4.47 -8.80 -16.27
C GLY A 291 -4.08 -8.55 -14.81
N HIS A 292 -3.66 -9.60 -14.07
CA HIS A 292 -3.06 -9.39 -12.76
C HIS A 292 -1.74 -8.65 -12.90
N THR A 293 -1.44 -7.80 -11.94
CA THR A 293 -0.29 -6.90 -12.02
C THR A 293 0.56 -6.97 -10.76
N ALA A 294 1.88 -6.90 -10.95
CA ALA A 294 2.82 -6.60 -9.89
C ALA A 294 3.46 -5.23 -10.12
N TRP A 295 3.61 -4.43 -9.07
CA TRP A 295 4.11 -3.06 -9.10
C TRP A 295 5.34 -2.91 -8.22
N THR A 296 6.48 -2.47 -8.79
CA THR A 296 7.62 -2.08 -7.96
C THR A 296 7.39 -0.73 -7.32
N ASN A 297 7.95 -0.51 -6.14
CA ASN A 297 8.10 0.85 -5.63
C ASN A 297 9.08 1.65 -6.50
N PRO A 298 8.98 3.00 -6.52
CA PRO A 298 9.81 3.84 -7.37
C PRO A 298 11.27 3.90 -6.87
N ILE A 299 12.21 3.78 -7.79
CA ILE A 299 13.61 4.16 -7.54
C ILE A 299 13.77 5.63 -7.91
N TRP A 300 14.12 6.47 -6.93
CA TRP A 300 14.34 7.89 -7.12
C TRP A 300 15.75 8.20 -7.65
N LEU A 301 15.84 8.68 -8.89
CA LEU A 301 17.09 8.82 -9.61
C LEU A 301 17.86 10.11 -9.30
N SER A 302 17.18 11.13 -8.83
CA SER A 302 17.80 12.37 -8.35
C SER A 302 18.74 12.15 -7.15
N GLU A 303 18.53 11.11 -6.37
CA GLU A 303 19.40 10.71 -5.27
C GLU A 303 20.65 9.95 -5.75
N PHE A 304 20.54 9.18 -6.84
CA PHE A 304 21.68 8.52 -7.47
C PHE A 304 22.69 9.53 -8.05
N ALA A 305 22.21 10.63 -8.62
CA ALA A 305 23.08 11.69 -9.15
C ALA A 305 23.88 12.42 -8.05
N LYS A 306 23.35 12.51 -6.82
CA LYS A 306 24.04 13.09 -5.66
C LYS A 306 25.10 12.18 -5.06
N ARG A 307 24.93 10.85 -5.13
CA ARG A 307 25.91 9.86 -4.60
C ARG A 307 27.11 9.64 -5.53
N ARG A 308 27.05 10.12 -6.78
CA ARG A 308 28.16 10.03 -7.77
C ARG A 308 29.04 11.29 -7.85
N LYS A 309 28.76 12.33 -7.07
CA LYS A 309 29.62 13.52 -6.87
C LYS A 309 30.35 13.43 -5.54
#